data_5e945294febeff50a2fcdbfedc86e159
#
_entry.id   5e945294febeff50a2fcdbfedc86e159
#
_cell.length_a   1.000
_cell.length_b   1.000
_cell.length_c   1.000
_cell.angle_alpha   90.00
_cell.angle_beta   90.00
_cell.angle_gamma   90.00
#
_symmetry.space_group_name_H-M   'P 1'
#
loop_
_entity.id
_entity.type
_entity.pdbx_description
1 polymer ?
#
loop_
_entity_poly.entity_id
_entity_poly.type
_entity_poly.pdbx_seq_one_letter_code
_entity_poly.pdbx_strand_id
1 'polypeptide(L)'
;DEFIKVIAQQNQMHVLPDSTKVWMESGSSIKYTKAFNKKREVWLEGNSFFEVYKHEGSFFQVHINKAFIEVKGTCFQIKQTNAEKNEITLFHGKIEFNVESTGEKIIMSPSQKVMYNPNNAQTLVENVMDINWKDGRYNFKETPLSQLISIVNQIYQSNIILEGKFTKQPSFTGSIR
;
A
#
# COMPACT_ATOMS: atom_id res chain seq x y z
N ASP A 1 -14.77 5.23 22.01
CA ASP A 1 -14.34 3.93 21.44
C ASP A 1 -12.94 3.62 21.94
N GLU A 2 -12.74 2.37 22.34
CA GLU A 2 -11.44 1.89 22.78
C GLU A 2 -10.59 1.51 21.57
N PHE A 3 -9.36 2.05 21.49
CA PHE A 3 -8.45 1.83 20.38
C PHE A 3 -7.39 0.79 20.70
N ILE A 4 -7.00 0.02 19.69
CA ILE A 4 -5.81 -0.82 19.69
C ILE A 4 -4.76 -0.10 18.85
N LYS A 5 -3.54 0.06 19.38
CA LYS A 5 -2.38 0.57 18.65
C LYS A 5 -1.33 -0.53 18.55
N VAL A 6 -0.85 -0.76 17.33
CA VAL A 6 0.23 -1.70 17.02
C VAL A 6 1.40 -0.92 16.47
N ILE A 7 2.58 -1.09 17.07
CA ILE A 7 3.83 -0.47 16.64
C ILE A 7 4.78 -1.57 16.19
N ALA A 8 5.26 -1.48 14.96
CA ALA A 8 6.21 -2.43 14.41
C ALA A 8 7.63 -2.14 14.91
N GLN A 9 8.13 -2.96 15.83
CA GLN A 9 9.51 -2.88 16.33
C GLN A 9 10.53 -3.33 15.26
N GLN A 10 10.11 -4.18 14.38
CA GLN A 10 10.82 -4.67 13.19
C GLN A 10 9.81 -4.82 12.05
N ASN A 11 10.28 -5.10 10.85
CA ASN A 11 9.37 -5.45 9.77
C ASN A 11 8.52 -6.65 10.18
N GLN A 12 7.20 -6.50 10.15
CA GLN A 12 6.28 -7.53 10.62
C GLN A 12 4.95 -7.48 9.88
N MET A 13 4.27 -8.63 9.83
CA MET A 13 2.89 -8.72 9.40
C MET A 13 1.96 -8.65 10.60
N HIS A 14 0.93 -7.81 10.53
CA HIS A 14 -0.20 -7.79 11.46
C HIS A 14 -1.47 -8.18 10.73
N VAL A 15 -2.27 -9.06 11.34
CA VAL A 15 -3.57 -9.47 10.79
C VAL A 15 -4.67 -8.76 11.58
N LEU A 16 -5.48 -7.99 10.87
CA LEU A 16 -6.62 -7.28 11.42
C LEU A 16 -7.81 -8.24 11.70
N PRO A 17 -8.80 -7.83 12.51
CA PRO A 17 -9.93 -8.69 12.85
C PRO A 17 -10.76 -9.21 11.66
N ASP A 18 -10.73 -8.53 10.52
CA ASP A 18 -11.41 -8.91 9.28
C ASP A 18 -10.55 -9.80 8.35
N SER A 19 -9.41 -10.29 8.82
CA SER A 19 -8.41 -11.04 8.07
C SER A 19 -7.58 -10.22 7.08
N THR A 20 -7.72 -8.90 7.04
CA THR A 20 -6.81 -8.03 6.30
C THR A 20 -5.40 -8.15 6.84
N LYS A 21 -4.42 -8.32 5.95
CA LYS A 21 -3.00 -8.39 6.29
C LYS A 21 -2.34 -7.04 6.06
N VAL A 22 -1.59 -6.60 7.04
CA VAL A 22 -0.83 -5.36 7.00
C VAL A 22 0.65 -5.69 7.23
N TRP A 23 1.45 -5.54 6.18
CA TRP A 23 2.90 -5.70 6.24
C TRP A 23 3.49 -4.34 6.62
N MET A 24 3.96 -4.23 7.85
CA MET A 24 4.42 -2.99 8.45
C MET A 24 5.95 -2.93 8.42
N GLU A 25 6.52 -1.84 7.93
CA GLU A 25 7.94 -1.58 8.10
C GLU A 25 8.25 -1.18 9.54
N SER A 26 9.47 -1.46 9.97
CA SER A 26 9.97 -1.07 11.29
C SER A 26 9.74 0.43 11.57
N GLY A 27 9.23 0.75 12.73
CA GLY A 27 8.87 2.11 13.15
C GLY A 27 7.48 2.57 12.73
N SER A 28 6.80 1.82 11.86
CA SER A 28 5.42 2.13 11.47
C SER A 28 4.42 1.76 12.57
N SER A 29 3.29 2.43 12.60
CA SER A 29 2.21 2.10 13.53
C SER A 29 0.85 2.17 12.85
N ILE A 30 -0.06 1.29 13.29
CA ILE A 30 -1.47 1.34 12.96
C ILE A 30 -2.30 1.45 14.23
N LYS A 31 -3.42 2.15 14.11
CA LYS A 31 -4.43 2.27 15.16
C LYS A 31 -5.80 1.93 14.59
N TYR A 32 -6.60 1.18 15.33
CA TYR A 32 -7.98 0.85 14.95
C TYR A 32 -8.84 0.62 16.21
N THR A 33 -10.17 0.65 16.06
CA THR A 33 -11.08 0.44 17.19
C THR A 33 -11.24 -1.03 17.54
N LYS A 34 -11.52 -1.37 18.79
CA LYS A 34 -11.91 -2.73 19.18
C LYS A 34 -13.20 -3.20 18.48
N ALA A 35 -14.08 -2.28 18.13
CA ALA A 35 -15.29 -2.55 17.36
C ALA A 35 -15.08 -2.55 15.85
N PHE A 36 -13.89 -2.93 15.39
CA PHE A 36 -13.44 -2.88 13.99
C PHE A 36 -14.43 -3.44 12.98
N ASN A 37 -15.10 -4.56 13.30
CA ASN A 37 -16.05 -5.19 12.38
C ASN A 37 -17.30 -4.33 12.08
N LYS A 38 -17.58 -3.32 12.88
CA LYS A 38 -18.67 -2.36 12.61
C LYS A 38 -18.26 -1.27 11.62
N LYS A 39 -16.98 -0.89 11.66
CA LYS A 39 -16.39 0.11 10.79
C LYS A 39 -14.92 -0.21 10.59
N ARG A 40 -14.59 -0.71 9.41
CA ARG A 40 -13.24 -1.15 9.07
C ARG A 40 -12.33 0.05 8.78
N GLU A 41 -11.86 0.71 9.82
CA GLU A 41 -11.00 1.88 9.74
C GLU A 41 -9.68 1.68 10.47
N VAL A 42 -8.61 2.08 9.84
CA VAL A 42 -7.27 2.16 10.42
C VAL A 42 -6.66 3.53 10.20
N TRP A 43 -5.86 3.96 11.14
CA TRP A 43 -4.99 5.14 11.05
C TRP A 43 -3.56 4.64 10.95
N LEU A 44 -2.87 5.04 9.88
CA LEU A 44 -1.51 4.62 9.59
C LEU A 44 -0.53 5.78 9.81
N GLU A 45 0.55 5.47 10.50
CA GLU A 45 1.78 6.28 10.54
C GLU A 45 2.93 5.42 10.03
N GLY A 46 3.69 5.92 9.06
CA GLY A 46 4.83 5.21 8.45
C GLY A 46 4.47 4.44 7.19
N ASN A 47 5.20 3.35 6.93
CA ASN A 47 5.16 2.62 5.67
C ASN A 47 4.53 1.24 5.87
N SER A 48 3.55 0.91 5.04
CA SER A 48 2.89 -0.40 5.10
C SER A 48 2.33 -0.83 3.75
N PHE A 49 2.30 -2.13 3.55
CA PHE A 49 1.60 -2.77 2.45
C PHE A 49 0.33 -3.42 2.99
N PHE A 50 -0.80 -3.20 2.32
CA PHE A 50 -2.12 -3.71 2.69
C PHE A 50 -2.58 -4.75 1.68
N GLU A 51 -2.98 -5.92 2.18
CA GLU A 51 -3.76 -6.91 1.47
C GLU A 51 -5.13 -6.98 2.13
N VAL A 52 -6.05 -6.15 1.62
CA VAL A 52 -7.37 -5.97 2.24
C VAL A 52 -8.29 -7.11 1.87
N TYR A 53 -8.83 -7.79 2.88
CA TYR A 53 -9.83 -8.83 2.68
C TYR A 53 -11.14 -8.23 2.16
N LYS A 54 -11.64 -8.81 1.06
CA LYS A 54 -12.91 -8.38 0.47
C LYS A 54 -14.07 -8.81 1.35
N HIS A 55 -14.83 -7.84 1.83
CA HIS A 55 -16.05 -8.06 2.60
C HIS A 55 -17.22 -7.40 1.89
N GLU A 56 -18.23 -8.18 1.51
CA GLU A 56 -19.39 -7.64 0.77
C GLU A 56 -20.13 -6.58 1.60
N GLY A 57 -20.48 -5.48 0.93
CA GLY A 57 -21.23 -4.37 1.53
C GLY A 57 -20.46 -3.47 2.49
N SER A 58 -19.15 -3.71 2.70
CA SER A 58 -18.34 -2.94 3.64
C SER A 58 -17.09 -2.38 2.99
N PHE A 59 -16.86 -1.08 3.16
CA PHE A 59 -15.61 -0.44 2.81
C PHE A 59 -14.55 -0.63 3.89
N PHE A 60 -13.29 -0.57 3.49
CA PHE A 60 -12.15 -0.48 4.37
C PHE A 60 -11.49 0.87 4.16
N GLN A 61 -11.23 1.61 5.23
CA GLN A 61 -10.62 2.93 5.16
C GLN A 61 -9.27 2.96 5.84
N VAL A 62 -8.29 3.58 5.19
CA VAL A 62 -6.98 3.89 5.77
C VAL A 62 -6.83 5.40 5.84
N HIS A 63 -6.75 5.92 7.04
CA HIS A 63 -6.48 7.33 7.30
C HIS A 63 -4.98 7.56 7.36
N ILE A 64 -4.54 8.55 6.61
CA ILE A 64 -3.20 9.11 6.64
C ILE A 64 -3.30 10.62 6.92
N ASN A 65 -2.19 11.33 6.88
CA ASN A 65 -2.21 12.76 7.20
C ASN A 65 -3.12 13.57 6.27
N LYS A 66 -4.26 14.07 6.78
CA LYS A 66 -5.27 14.90 6.09
C LYS A 66 -5.88 14.29 4.82
N ALA A 67 -5.82 12.97 4.71
CA ALA A 67 -6.41 12.22 3.61
C ALA A 67 -6.84 10.82 4.08
N PHE A 68 -7.70 10.17 3.31
CA PHE A 68 -8.01 8.76 3.53
C PHE A 68 -8.19 8.00 2.21
N ILE A 69 -7.95 6.72 2.30
CA ILE A 69 -8.05 5.75 1.21
C ILE A 69 -9.23 4.86 1.51
N GLU A 70 -10.13 4.72 0.55
CA GLU A 70 -11.28 3.83 0.66
C GLU A 70 -11.20 2.71 -0.37
N VAL A 71 -11.35 1.46 0.10
CA VAL A 71 -11.24 0.25 -0.72
C VAL A 71 -12.28 -0.80 -0.32
N LYS A 72 -12.47 -1.82 -1.17
CA LYS A 72 -13.34 -2.98 -0.88
C LYS A 72 -12.53 -4.27 -0.69
N GLY A 73 -11.58 -4.52 -1.56
CA GLY A 73 -10.70 -5.68 -1.53
C GLY A 73 -9.55 -5.40 -2.50
N THR A 74 -8.40 -5.04 -1.95
CA THR A 74 -7.38 -4.29 -2.69
C THR A 74 -6.01 -4.58 -2.12
N CYS A 75 -5.01 -4.65 -2.98
CA CYS A 75 -3.60 -4.70 -2.59
C CYS A 75 -2.93 -3.39 -2.96
N PHE A 76 -2.37 -2.70 -1.96
CA PHE A 76 -1.74 -1.41 -2.16
C PHE A 76 -0.67 -1.13 -1.09
N GLN A 77 0.22 -0.21 -1.41
CA GLN A 77 1.27 0.23 -0.53
C GLN A 77 1.12 1.72 -0.22
N ILE A 78 1.41 2.07 1.01
CA ILE A 78 1.55 3.46 1.45
C ILE A 78 2.97 3.67 1.95
N LYS A 79 3.63 4.71 1.44
CA LYS A 79 4.92 5.21 1.92
C LYS A 79 4.79 6.66 2.36
N GLN A 80 5.06 6.90 3.62
CA GLN A 80 5.14 8.25 4.19
C GLN A 80 6.61 8.59 4.41
N THR A 81 7.27 9.06 3.33
CA THR A 81 8.73 9.31 3.33
C THR A 81 9.11 10.44 4.26
N ASN A 82 8.29 11.48 4.31
CA ASN A 82 8.44 12.63 5.21
C ASN A 82 7.09 13.38 5.35
N ALA A 83 7.09 14.49 6.07
CA ALA A 83 5.89 15.30 6.32
C ALA A 83 5.22 15.87 5.04
N GLU A 84 5.94 15.91 3.93
CA GLU A 84 5.49 16.52 2.67
C GLU A 84 5.24 15.49 1.56
N LYS A 85 5.67 14.24 1.77
CA LYS A 85 5.64 13.22 0.72
C LYS A 85 4.99 11.92 1.18
N ASN A 86 3.78 11.69 0.72
CA ASN A 86 3.07 10.43 0.83
C ASN A 86 2.89 9.83 -0.56
N GLU A 87 3.18 8.55 -0.70
CA GLU A 87 3.03 7.80 -1.94
C GLU A 87 2.08 6.63 -1.72
N ILE A 88 1.05 6.52 -2.53
CA ILE A 88 0.10 5.42 -2.53
C ILE A 88 0.21 4.70 -3.86
N THR A 89 0.59 3.42 -3.86
CA THR A 89 0.74 2.60 -5.06
C THR A 89 -0.28 1.48 -5.04
N LEU A 90 -1.08 1.39 -6.10
CA LEU A 90 -2.10 0.36 -6.26
C LEU A 90 -1.58 -0.80 -7.11
N PHE A 91 -1.65 -2.02 -6.56
CA PHE A 91 -1.24 -3.27 -7.23
C PHE A 91 -2.44 -4.03 -7.78
N HIS A 92 -3.53 -4.14 -7.02
CA HIS A 92 -4.73 -4.86 -7.42
C HIS A 92 -5.97 -4.21 -6.83
N GLY A 93 -7.06 -4.21 -7.60
CA GLY A 93 -8.34 -3.67 -7.17
C GLY A 93 -8.54 -2.22 -7.56
N LYS A 94 -9.20 -1.47 -6.69
CA LYS A 94 -9.55 -0.06 -6.90
C LYS A 94 -9.39 0.71 -5.61
N ILE A 95 -8.80 1.89 -5.70
CA ILE A 95 -8.71 2.87 -4.61
C ILE A 95 -9.54 4.11 -4.96
N GLU A 96 -10.28 4.60 -3.98
CA GLU A 96 -10.71 6.00 -3.92
C GLU A 96 -9.82 6.72 -2.91
N PHE A 97 -8.98 7.63 -3.39
CA PHE A 97 -8.14 8.49 -2.57
C PHE A 97 -8.84 9.82 -2.36
N ASN A 98 -9.01 10.22 -1.10
CA ASN A 98 -9.78 11.40 -0.72
C ASN A 98 -8.90 12.36 0.05
N VAL A 99 -8.85 13.64 -0.40
CA VAL A 99 -8.16 14.73 0.28
C VAL A 99 -9.15 15.51 1.12
N GLU A 100 -8.98 15.52 2.44
CA GLU A 100 -9.97 16.09 3.37
C GLU A 100 -10.17 17.60 3.19
N SER A 101 -9.08 18.34 2.98
CA SER A 101 -9.12 19.81 2.93
C SER A 101 -9.76 20.39 1.67
N THR A 102 -9.65 19.67 0.54
CA THR A 102 -10.14 20.12 -0.77
C THR A 102 -11.39 19.39 -1.21
N GLY A 103 -11.68 18.24 -0.62
CA GLY A 103 -12.72 17.31 -1.09
C GLY A 103 -12.37 16.62 -2.41
N GLU A 104 -11.11 16.72 -2.87
CA GLU A 104 -10.66 16.05 -4.07
C GLU A 104 -10.75 14.54 -3.91
N LYS A 105 -11.24 13.88 -4.95
CA LYS A 105 -11.34 12.43 -5.05
C LYS A 105 -10.59 11.94 -6.27
N ILE A 106 -9.65 11.02 -6.07
CA ILE A 106 -8.90 10.37 -7.14
C ILE A 106 -9.23 8.89 -7.15
N ILE A 107 -9.75 8.41 -8.27
CA ILE A 107 -9.97 6.98 -8.48
C ILE A 107 -8.74 6.40 -9.14
N MET A 108 -8.08 5.46 -8.42
CA MET A 108 -6.88 4.80 -8.89
C MET A 108 -7.20 3.45 -9.51
N SER A 109 -6.51 3.15 -10.60
CA SER A 109 -6.44 1.84 -11.24
C SER A 109 -5.11 1.14 -10.91
N PRO A 110 -5.01 -0.20 -11.05
CA PRO A 110 -3.76 -0.92 -10.84
C PRO A 110 -2.59 -0.31 -11.64
N SER A 111 -1.39 -0.36 -11.07
CA SER A 111 -0.14 0.23 -11.60
C SER A 111 -0.09 1.76 -11.56
N GLN A 112 -1.03 2.41 -10.91
CA GLN A 112 -0.97 3.84 -10.62
C GLN A 112 -0.39 4.11 -9.25
N LYS A 113 0.30 5.24 -9.14
CA LYS A 113 0.79 5.85 -7.91
C LYS A 113 0.20 7.25 -7.78
N VAL A 114 -0.32 7.57 -6.60
CA VAL A 114 -0.61 8.94 -6.19
C VAL A 114 0.52 9.42 -5.30
N MET A 115 1.13 10.55 -5.65
CA MET A 115 1.97 11.33 -4.74
C MET A 115 1.13 12.45 -4.15
N TYR A 116 1.17 12.57 -2.82
CA TYR A 116 0.36 13.53 -2.07
C TYR A 116 1.22 14.32 -1.08
N ASN A 117 1.06 15.64 -1.12
CA ASN A 117 1.66 16.55 -0.14
C ASN A 117 0.58 17.08 0.83
N PRO A 118 0.57 16.63 2.11
CA PRO A 118 -0.44 17.04 3.07
C PRO A 118 -0.34 18.51 3.51
N ASN A 119 0.78 19.20 3.25
CA ASN A 119 0.95 20.61 3.62
C ASN A 119 0.19 21.56 2.69
N ASN A 120 0.12 21.24 1.41
CA ASN A 120 -0.53 22.07 0.39
C ASN A 120 -1.65 21.36 -0.37
N ALA A 121 -1.95 20.11 0.01
CA ALA A 121 -2.96 19.25 -0.61
C ALA A 121 -2.74 18.95 -2.10
N GLN A 122 -1.52 19.13 -2.61
CA GLN A 122 -1.20 18.80 -3.99
C GLN A 122 -1.11 17.30 -4.19
N THR A 123 -1.65 16.85 -5.31
CA THR A 123 -1.66 15.47 -5.76
C THR A 123 -1.07 15.35 -7.15
N LEU A 124 -0.39 14.25 -7.42
CA LEU A 124 0.12 13.88 -8.73
C LEU A 124 -0.13 12.38 -8.95
N VAL A 125 -0.72 12.02 -10.08
CA VAL A 125 -0.96 10.62 -10.46
C VAL A 125 0.03 10.21 -11.53
N GLU A 126 0.72 9.10 -11.30
CA GLU A 126 1.68 8.51 -12.24
C GLU A 126 1.35 7.05 -12.54
N ASN A 127 1.65 6.60 -13.74
CA ASN A 127 1.67 5.17 -14.07
C ASN A 127 3.06 4.63 -13.74
N VAL A 128 3.14 3.67 -12.81
CA VAL A 128 4.44 3.25 -12.28
C VAL A 128 4.92 1.91 -12.77
N MET A 129 4.02 0.99 -13.16
CA MET A 129 4.40 -0.33 -13.69
C MET A 129 3.21 -1.14 -14.18
N ASP A 130 3.51 -2.16 -14.97
CA ASP A 130 2.55 -3.20 -15.33
C ASP A 130 2.62 -4.36 -14.31
N ILE A 131 2.13 -4.11 -13.10
CA ILE A 131 2.04 -5.10 -12.02
C ILE A 131 0.58 -5.50 -11.88
N ASN A 132 0.34 -6.81 -11.91
CA ASN A 132 -1.00 -7.36 -11.77
C ASN A 132 -1.03 -8.42 -10.67
N TRP A 133 -1.91 -8.23 -9.69
CA TRP A 133 -2.20 -9.22 -8.65
C TRP A 133 -3.38 -10.08 -9.07
N LYS A 134 -3.21 -11.40 -9.04
CA LYS A 134 -4.30 -12.34 -9.30
C LYS A 134 -4.10 -13.65 -8.52
N ASP A 135 -5.16 -14.12 -7.88
CA ASP A 135 -5.21 -15.42 -7.20
C ASP A 135 -4.10 -15.64 -6.14
N GLY A 136 -3.78 -14.61 -5.37
CA GLY A 136 -2.72 -14.66 -4.37
C GLY A 136 -1.31 -14.68 -4.97
N ARG A 137 -1.17 -14.24 -6.22
CA ARG A 137 0.11 -14.14 -6.93
C ARG A 137 0.30 -12.74 -7.49
N TYR A 138 1.53 -12.27 -7.44
CA TYR A 138 1.95 -11.08 -8.16
C TYR A 138 2.40 -11.47 -9.56
N ASN A 139 1.72 -10.96 -10.58
CA ASN A 139 2.06 -11.20 -11.97
C ASN A 139 2.82 -10.00 -12.53
N PHE A 140 3.95 -10.28 -13.15
CA PHE A 140 4.85 -9.28 -13.73
C PHE A 140 4.98 -9.53 -15.23
N LYS A 141 5.02 -8.45 -16.01
CA LYS A 141 5.25 -8.52 -17.44
C LYS A 141 6.33 -7.51 -17.82
N GLU A 142 7.44 -8.01 -18.37
CA GLU A 142 8.58 -7.19 -18.80
C GLU A 142 9.05 -6.19 -17.73
N THR A 143 8.87 -6.55 -16.45
CA THR A 143 9.23 -5.69 -15.33
C THR A 143 10.75 -5.66 -15.18
N PRO A 144 11.38 -4.49 -15.15
CA PRO A 144 12.81 -4.39 -14.88
C PRO A 144 13.19 -5.11 -13.58
N LEU A 145 14.25 -5.90 -13.61
CA LEU A 145 14.63 -6.75 -12.48
C LEU A 145 14.92 -5.95 -11.20
N SER A 146 15.48 -4.76 -11.34
CA SER A 146 15.69 -3.84 -10.21
C SER A 146 14.39 -3.42 -9.53
N GLN A 147 13.34 -3.19 -10.32
CA GLN A 147 12.01 -2.85 -9.81
C GLN A 147 11.32 -4.07 -9.19
N LEU A 148 11.42 -5.25 -9.84
CA LEU A 148 10.93 -6.49 -9.27
C LEU A 148 11.54 -6.75 -7.90
N ILE A 149 12.85 -6.64 -7.77
CA ILE A 149 13.57 -6.84 -6.51
C ILE A 149 13.11 -5.84 -5.44
N SER A 150 12.94 -4.57 -5.81
CA SER A 150 12.41 -3.57 -4.89
C SER A 150 11.02 -3.94 -4.36
N ILE A 151 10.15 -4.42 -5.24
CA ILE A 151 8.79 -4.85 -4.87
C ILE A 151 8.85 -6.09 -3.98
N VAL A 152 9.62 -7.10 -4.35
CA VAL A 152 9.81 -8.33 -3.56
C VAL A 152 10.36 -8.00 -2.18
N ASN A 153 11.36 -7.13 -2.09
CA ASN A 153 11.91 -6.69 -0.82
C ASN A 153 10.87 -6.02 0.07
N GLN A 154 9.96 -5.24 -0.52
CA GLN A 154 8.89 -4.59 0.22
C GLN A 154 7.80 -5.57 0.68
N ILE A 155 7.36 -6.45 -0.21
CA ILE A 155 6.27 -7.40 0.08
C ILE A 155 6.71 -8.44 1.11
N TYR A 156 7.89 -9.02 0.91
CA TYR A 156 8.39 -10.14 1.74
C TYR A 156 9.38 -9.70 2.81
N GLN A 157 9.62 -8.38 2.94
CA GLN A 157 10.55 -7.80 3.91
C GLN A 157 11.95 -8.44 3.81
N SER A 158 12.34 -8.73 2.58
CA SER A 158 13.63 -9.32 2.24
C SER A 158 14.66 -8.22 1.94
N ASN A 159 15.91 -8.61 1.87
CA ASN A 159 17.01 -7.72 1.48
C ASN A 159 17.80 -8.33 0.32
N ILE A 160 17.10 -8.59 -0.78
CA ILE A 160 17.71 -9.08 -2.01
C ILE A 160 18.44 -7.92 -2.67
N ILE A 161 19.69 -8.13 -3.05
CA ILE A 161 20.53 -7.15 -3.73
C ILE A 161 20.82 -7.65 -5.14
N LEU A 162 20.66 -6.79 -6.12
CA LEU A 162 21.06 -7.08 -7.50
C LEU A 162 22.54 -6.73 -7.68
N GLU A 163 23.38 -7.76 -7.79
CA GLU A 163 24.81 -7.58 -8.05
C GLU A 163 25.12 -7.81 -9.53
N GLY A 164 26.03 -7.01 -10.08
CA GLY A 164 26.55 -7.13 -11.44
C GLY A 164 26.49 -5.86 -12.26
N LYS A 165 27.23 -5.86 -13.35
CA LYS A 165 27.15 -4.81 -14.38
C LYS A 165 26.36 -5.37 -15.56
N PHE A 166 25.21 -4.77 -15.83
CA PHE A 166 24.36 -5.15 -16.94
C PHE A 166 24.51 -4.15 -18.07
N THR A 167 24.88 -4.62 -19.25
CA THR A 167 24.91 -3.81 -20.48
C THR A 167 23.51 -3.51 -21.00
N LYS A 168 22.55 -4.34 -20.64
CA LYS A 168 21.11 -4.16 -20.90
C LYS A 168 20.34 -4.47 -19.63
N GLN A 169 19.38 -3.64 -19.27
CA GLN A 169 18.61 -3.87 -18.06
C GLN A 169 17.78 -5.15 -18.21
N PRO A 170 18.01 -6.19 -17.41
CA PRO A 170 17.23 -7.41 -17.47
C PRO A 170 15.80 -7.16 -16.99
N SER A 171 14.84 -7.86 -17.58
CA SER A 171 13.42 -7.81 -17.20
C SER A 171 12.93 -9.20 -16.84
N PHE A 172 11.85 -9.24 -16.07
CA PHE A 172 11.18 -10.44 -15.63
C PHE A 172 9.73 -10.46 -16.13
N THR A 173 9.32 -11.61 -16.65
CA THR A 173 7.92 -11.92 -16.95
C THR A 173 7.57 -13.23 -16.26
N GLY A 174 6.56 -13.23 -15.43
CA GLY A 174 6.14 -14.38 -14.65
C GLY A 174 5.33 -13.99 -13.42
N SER A 175 5.19 -14.94 -12.50
CA SER A 175 4.47 -14.70 -11.25
C SER A 175 5.26 -15.15 -10.04
N ILE A 176 5.05 -14.48 -8.91
CA ILE A 176 5.56 -14.86 -7.59
C ILE A 176 4.40 -14.97 -6.61
N ARG A 177 4.59 -15.80 -5.58
CA ARG A 177 3.64 -15.98 -4.45
C ARG A 177 4.18 -15.31 -3.21
#